data_c759d2e8a08afcd05c6cccef0a7b2f6c
#
_entry.id   c759d2e8a08afcd05c6cccef0a7b2f6c
#
_cell.length_a   1.000
_cell.length_b   1.000
_cell.length_c   1.000
_cell.angle_alpha   90.00
_cell.angle_beta   90.00
_cell.angle_gamma   90.00
#
_symmetry.space_group_name_H-M   'P 1'
#
loop_
_entity.id
_entity.type
_entity.pdbx_description
1 polymer ?
#
loop_
_entity_poly.entity_id
_entity_poly.type
_entity_poly.pdbx_seq_one_letter_code
_entity_poly.pdbx_strand_id
1 'polypeptide(L)'
;MQVMNQYEQGPLTEKSECLYISREGKRYQENTRILREQKIDIIINEKLILHTMCTPQYLTEAVLGRLRTEGIIEKVDEIEKIHIGNDGKIATITMKNDAWNEKQCKKLSPVSPVKWKEEWIFHLADILAEGMPLHNETWGTHSCFLAKEGEVIFACEDI
;
A
#
# COMPACT_ATOMS: atom_id res chain seq x y z
N MET A 1 17.57 -9.39 -5.81
CA MET A 1 16.40 -9.86 -5.02
C MET A 1 15.60 -10.87 -5.84
N GLN A 2 15.27 -12.01 -5.24
CA GLN A 2 14.31 -12.97 -5.80
C GLN A 2 12.92 -12.66 -5.25
N VAL A 3 11.91 -12.57 -6.12
CA VAL A 3 10.51 -12.37 -5.74
C VAL A 3 9.72 -13.64 -5.97
N MET A 4 9.03 -14.11 -4.94
CA MET A 4 8.08 -15.23 -5.00
C MET A 4 6.75 -14.72 -4.43
N ASN A 5 5.85 -14.30 -5.31
CA ASN A 5 4.51 -13.92 -4.92
C ASN A 5 3.54 -15.04 -5.33
N GLN A 6 2.98 -15.73 -4.34
CA GLN A 6 1.99 -16.79 -4.54
C GLN A 6 0.55 -16.30 -4.33
N TYR A 7 0.40 -15.05 -3.91
CA TYR A 7 -0.91 -14.47 -3.71
C TYR A 7 -1.56 -14.14 -5.06
N GLU A 8 -2.75 -14.68 -5.25
CA GLU A 8 -3.63 -14.30 -6.36
C GLU A 8 -4.59 -13.24 -5.85
N GLN A 9 -4.53 -12.05 -6.44
CA GLN A 9 -5.38 -10.93 -6.06
C GLN A 9 -6.84 -11.27 -6.33
N GLY A 10 -7.63 -11.32 -5.28
CA GLY A 10 -9.08 -11.43 -5.34
C GLY A 10 -9.75 -10.05 -5.52
N PRO A 11 -11.09 -10.01 -5.38
CA PRO A 11 -11.83 -8.75 -5.41
C PRO A 11 -11.40 -7.85 -4.24
N LEU A 12 -11.22 -6.55 -4.49
CA LEU A 12 -10.83 -5.56 -3.48
C LEU A 12 -12.01 -5.04 -2.66
N THR A 13 -13.22 -5.35 -3.09
CA THR A 13 -14.47 -4.97 -2.43
C THR A 13 -15.36 -6.17 -2.22
N GLU A 14 -16.26 -6.08 -1.27
CA GLU A 14 -17.33 -7.05 -1.06
C GLU A 14 -18.68 -6.34 -0.87
N LYS A 15 -19.76 -7.04 -1.20
CA LYS A 15 -21.12 -6.53 -0.96
C LYS A 15 -21.47 -6.73 0.50
N SER A 16 -21.98 -5.67 1.12
CA SER A 16 -22.50 -5.71 2.49
C SER A 16 -23.84 -4.99 2.56
N GLU A 17 -24.74 -5.52 3.35
CA GLU A 17 -26.01 -4.86 3.64
C GLU A 17 -25.77 -3.77 4.69
N CYS A 18 -26.00 -2.51 4.32
CA CYS A 18 -25.82 -1.36 5.17
C CYS A 18 -27.14 -0.69 5.52
N LEU A 19 -27.27 -0.29 6.78
CA LEU A 19 -28.39 0.54 7.22
C LEU A 19 -28.04 2.02 7.06
N TYR A 20 -28.75 2.69 6.19
CA TYR A 20 -28.64 4.13 5.99
C TYR A 20 -29.67 4.87 6.86
N ILE A 21 -29.21 5.92 7.50
CA ILE A 21 -30.05 6.80 8.31
C ILE A 21 -29.87 8.22 7.78
N SER A 22 -30.93 8.83 7.23
CA SER A 22 -30.89 10.22 6.80
C SER A 22 -30.90 11.17 7.99
N ARG A 23 -30.56 12.44 7.74
CA ARG A 23 -30.61 13.50 8.77
C ARG A 23 -32.02 13.68 9.33
N GLU A 24 -33.09 13.39 8.53
CA GLU A 24 -34.48 13.45 8.93
C GLU A 24 -34.97 12.18 9.64
N GLY A 25 -34.07 11.22 9.91
CA GLY A 25 -34.37 9.98 10.63
C GLY A 25 -35.00 8.87 9.77
N LYS A 26 -35.08 9.03 8.44
CA LYS A 26 -35.52 7.96 7.56
C LYS A 26 -34.46 6.84 7.55
N ARG A 27 -34.92 5.60 7.59
CA ARG A 27 -34.08 4.40 7.60
C ARG A 27 -34.38 3.54 6.39
N TYR A 28 -33.34 3.08 5.71
CA TYR A 28 -33.46 2.11 4.61
C TYR A 28 -32.21 1.22 4.57
N GLN A 29 -32.38 0.01 4.09
CA GLN A 29 -31.30 -0.94 3.89
C GLN A 29 -30.95 -0.97 2.41
N GLU A 30 -29.64 -0.98 2.15
CA GLU A 30 -29.12 -1.05 0.79
C GLU A 30 -27.84 -1.88 0.79
N ASN A 31 -27.68 -2.68 -0.28
CA ASN A 31 -26.41 -3.36 -0.52
C ASN A 31 -25.40 -2.36 -1.08
N THR A 32 -24.33 -2.14 -0.35
CA THR A 32 -23.24 -1.31 -0.81
C THR A 32 -21.96 -2.13 -0.92
N ARG A 33 -20.96 -1.60 -1.62
CA ARG A 33 -19.62 -2.19 -1.65
C ARG A 33 -18.78 -1.59 -0.57
N ILE A 34 -18.14 -2.45 0.21
CA ILE A 34 -17.16 -2.08 1.23
C ILE A 34 -15.80 -2.61 0.84
N LEU A 35 -14.77 -1.91 1.26
CA LEU A 35 -13.40 -2.32 1.04
C LEU A 35 -13.07 -3.60 1.80
N ARG A 36 -12.21 -4.40 1.19
CA ARG A 36 -11.53 -5.50 1.86
C ARG A 36 -10.21 -4.99 2.42
N GLU A 37 -10.06 -5.18 3.70
CA GLU A 37 -8.85 -4.86 4.44
C GLU A 37 -8.13 -6.16 4.80
N GLN A 38 -6.81 -6.15 4.73
CA GLN A 38 -5.98 -7.30 5.04
C GLN A 38 -4.80 -6.93 5.92
N LYS A 39 -4.61 -7.73 6.98
CA LYS A 39 -3.40 -7.70 7.79
C LYS A 39 -2.31 -8.54 7.13
N ILE A 40 -1.11 -7.99 7.02
CA ILE A 40 0.09 -8.70 6.61
C ILE A 40 1.10 -8.71 7.75
N ASP A 41 1.55 -9.89 8.12
CA ASP A 41 2.66 -10.08 9.05
C ASP A 41 3.97 -10.15 8.26
N ILE A 42 4.92 -9.28 8.60
CA ILE A 42 6.21 -9.16 7.94
C ILE A 42 7.28 -9.83 8.80
N ILE A 43 7.85 -10.89 8.27
CA ILE A 43 8.85 -11.75 8.94
C ILE A 43 10.19 -11.58 8.24
N ILE A 44 11.23 -11.21 8.99
CA ILE A 44 12.60 -11.10 8.48
C ILE A 44 13.47 -12.11 9.21
N ASN A 45 14.17 -12.96 8.45
CA ASN A 45 15.04 -14.01 9.00
C ASN A 45 14.35 -14.76 10.14
N GLU A 46 13.14 -15.29 9.86
CA GLU A 46 12.30 -16.08 10.77
C GLU A 46 11.70 -15.32 11.97
N LYS A 47 11.94 -14.03 12.09
CA LYS A 47 11.42 -13.19 13.17
C LYS A 47 10.32 -12.27 12.68
N LEU A 48 9.18 -12.25 13.36
CA LEU A 48 8.13 -11.26 13.15
C LEU A 48 8.64 -9.87 13.55
N ILE A 49 8.66 -8.93 12.61
CA ILE A 49 9.18 -7.58 12.82
C ILE A 49 8.05 -6.59 12.99
N LEU A 50 7.10 -6.62 12.08
CA LEU A 50 5.95 -5.72 12.11
C LEU A 50 4.77 -6.32 11.32
N HIS A 51 3.63 -5.71 11.48
CA HIS A 51 2.47 -5.98 10.63
C HIS A 51 1.91 -4.65 10.09
N THR A 52 1.22 -4.74 8.98
CA THR A 52 0.52 -3.61 8.37
C THR A 52 -0.88 -4.02 7.94
N MET A 53 -1.78 -3.06 7.93
CA MET A 53 -3.10 -3.19 7.33
C MET A 53 -3.05 -2.49 5.97
N CYS A 54 -3.66 -3.09 4.96
CA CYS A 54 -3.71 -2.53 3.62
C CYS A 54 -4.86 -3.13 2.81
N THR A 55 -5.16 -2.54 1.68
CA THR A 55 -5.94 -3.22 0.64
C THR A 55 -5.12 -4.40 0.09
N PRO A 56 -5.75 -5.55 -0.23
CA PRO A 56 -5.03 -6.75 -0.67
C PRO A 56 -4.58 -6.66 -2.14
N GLN A 57 -3.83 -5.60 -2.48
CA GLN A 57 -3.23 -5.38 -3.81
C GLN A 57 -1.77 -4.94 -3.68
N TYR A 58 -0.97 -5.19 -4.69
CA TYR A 58 0.46 -4.80 -4.74
C TYR A 58 1.24 -5.17 -3.48
N LEU A 59 0.95 -6.36 -2.90
CA LEU A 59 1.46 -6.72 -1.57
C LEU A 59 2.99 -6.74 -1.49
N THR A 60 3.67 -7.13 -2.56
CA THR A 60 5.14 -7.10 -2.62
C THR A 60 5.66 -5.66 -2.50
N GLU A 61 5.09 -4.75 -3.27
CA GLU A 61 5.44 -3.34 -3.30
C GLU A 61 5.11 -2.65 -1.97
N ALA A 62 3.93 -2.96 -1.40
CA ALA A 62 3.51 -2.47 -0.09
C ALA A 62 4.49 -2.88 1.02
N VAL A 63 4.90 -4.15 1.04
CA VAL A 63 5.87 -4.67 2.01
C VAL A 63 7.24 -3.99 1.82
N LEU A 64 7.75 -3.89 0.58
CA LEU A 64 9.03 -3.23 0.30
C LEU A 64 9.00 -1.75 0.70
N GLY A 65 7.91 -1.06 0.38
CA GLY A 65 7.70 0.33 0.77
C GLY A 65 7.69 0.50 2.28
N ARG A 66 7.00 -0.39 3.00
CA ARG A 66 6.96 -0.38 4.46
C ARG A 66 8.33 -0.60 5.08
N LEU A 67 9.09 -1.59 4.61
CA LEU A 67 10.47 -1.80 5.07
C LEU A 67 11.35 -0.59 4.84
N ARG A 68 11.16 0.10 3.72
CA ARG A 68 11.90 1.32 3.38
C ARG A 68 11.55 2.48 4.31
N THR A 69 10.26 2.72 4.56
CA THR A 69 9.80 3.83 5.42
C THR A 69 10.14 3.62 6.90
N GLU A 70 10.19 2.37 7.36
CA GLU A 70 10.66 2.04 8.72
C GLU A 70 12.20 2.10 8.85
N GLY A 71 12.93 2.36 7.76
CA GLY A 71 14.38 2.40 7.78
C GLY A 71 15.04 1.03 7.96
N ILE A 72 14.29 -0.05 7.76
CA ILE A 72 14.79 -1.44 7.83
C ILE A 72 15.72 -1.71 6.65
N ILE A 73 15.35 -1.23 5.47
CA ILE A 73 16.18 -1.25 4.27
C ILE A 73 16.39 0.17 3.74
N GLU A 74 17.51 0.40 3.09
CA GLU A 74 17.75 1.60 2.32
C GLU A 74 17.53 1.35 0.82
N LYS A 75 17.85 0.15 0.36
CA LYS A 75 17.72 -0.27 -1.03
C LYS A 75 17.15 -1.69 -1.11
N VAL A 76 16.40 -1.94 -2.16
CA VAL A 76 15.79 -3.26 -2.44
C VAL A 76 16.86 -4.35 -2.64
N ASP A 77 18.06 -4.00 -3.06
CA ASP A 77 19.15 -4.95 -3.27
C ASP A 77 19.78 -5.49 -1.96
N GLU A 78 19.40 -4.95 -0.81
CA GLU A 78 19.74 -5.53 0.51
C GLU A 78 18.97 -6.83 0.79
N ILE A 79 17.86 -7.02 0.09
CA ILE A 79 17.04 -8.22 0.20
C ILE A 79 17.55 -9.30 -0.77
N GLU A 80 17.75 -10.51 -0.28
CA GLU A 80 18.01 -11.69 -1.09
C GLU A 80 16.72 -12.22 -1.70
N LYS A 81 15.71 -12.45 -0.85
CA LYS A 81 14.42 -13.04 -1.22
C LYS A 81 13.27 -12.41 -0.48
N ILE A 82 12.17 -12.20 -1.20
CA ILE A 82 10.85 -11.89 -0.63
C ILE A 82 9.85 -12.95 -1.10
N HIS A 83 9.06 -13.45 -0.17
CA HIS A 83 8.00 -14.42 -0.44
C HIS A 83 6.70 -13.94 0.19
N ILE A 84 5.66 -13.80 -0.64
CA ILE A 84 4.28 -13.56 -0.20
C ILE A 84 3.52 -14.87 -0.26
N GLY A 85 2.97 -15.31 0.87
CA GLY A 85 2.18 -16.52 0.96
C GLY A 85 0.89 -16.47 0.12
N ASN A 86 0.29 -17.62 -0.15
CA ASN A 86 -0.86 -17.75 -1.04
C ASN A 86 -2.12 -17.04 -0.55
N ASP A 87 -2.26 -16.81 0.76
CA ASP A 87 -3.37 -16.04 1.36
C ASP A 87 -3.06 -14.54 1.49
N GLY A 88 -1.84 -14.11 1.10
CA GLY A 88 -1.36 -12.74 1.19
C GLY A 88 -1.13 -12.20 2.60
N LYS A 89 -1.28 -13.04 3.65
CA LYS A 89 -1.22 -12.59 5.05
C LYS A 89 0.18 -12.62 5.66
N ILE A 90 1.12 -13.29 5.01
CA ILE A 90 2.49 -13.44 5.49
C ILE A 90 3.45 -13.06 4.38
N ALA A 91 4.35 -12.14 4.70
CA ALA A 91 5.51 -11.78 3.89
C ALA A 91 6.78 -12.23 4.59
N THR A 92 7.52 -13.15 4.00
CA THR A 92 8.80 -13.63 4.53
C THR A 92 9.93 -13.03 3.72
N ILE A 93 10.86 -12.37 4.41
CA ILE A 93 12.01 -11.70 3.83
C ILE A 93 13.31 -12.35 4.31
N THR A 94 14.19 -12.68 3.38
CA THR A 94 15.56 -13.09 3.66
C THR A 94 16.48 -11.93 3.27
N MET A 95 17.29 -11.45 4.20
CA MET A 95 18.28 -10.42 3.95
C MET A 95 19.58 -11.04 3.42
N LYS A 96 20.27 -10.34 2.53
CA LYS A 96 21.55 -10.82 1.94
C LYS A 96 22.68 -11.00 2.95
N ASN A 97 22.66 -10.20 4.00
CA ASN A 97 23.68 -10.23 5.03
C ASN A 97 23.05 -10.57 6.38
N ASP A 98 23.67 -11.47 7.15
CA ASP A 98 23.27 -11.80 8.53
C ASP A 98 23.36 -10.59 9.49
N ALA A 99 23.92 -9.49 9.01
CA ALA A 99 24.13 -8.25 9.76
C ALA A 99 22.86 -7.39 9.95
N TRP A 100 21.69 -7.82 9.45
CA TRP A 100 20.45 -7.11 9.77
C TRP A 100 20.19 -7.21 11.27
N ASN A 101 20.28 -6.06 11.95
CA ASN A 101 20.05 -5.94 13.38
C ASN A 101 18.79 -5.10 13.60
N GLU A 102 17.79 -5.69 14.22
CA GLU A 102 16.49 -5.07 14.56
C GLU A 102 16.61 -3.71 15.30
N LYS A 103 17.75 -3.51 16.00
CA LYS A 103 18.01 -2.27 16.76
C LYS A 103 18.58 -1.12 15.92
N GLN A 104 18.86 -1.33 14.64
CA GLN A 104 19.46 -0.35 13.76
C GLN A 104 18.51 0.04 12.64
N CYS A 105 17.37 0.66 12.97
CA CYS A 105 16.60 1.37 11.96
C CYS A 105 17.45 2.52 11.41
N LYS A 106 17.74 2.47 10.11
CA LYS A 106 18.52 3.53 9.43
C LYS A 106 17.67 4.79 9.35
N LYS A 107 18.25 5.92 9.72
CA LYS A 107 17.61 7.20 9.44
C LYS A 107 17.57 7.39 7.92
N LEU A 108 16.37 7.59 7.39
CA LEU A 108 16.19 7.82 5.96
C LEU A 108 16.91 9.11 5.54
N SER A 109 17.62 9.05 4.42
CA SER A 109 18.19 10.25 3.81
C SER A 109 17.07 11.14 3.27
N PRO A 110 17.18 12.45 3.38
CA PRO A 110 16.24 13.37 2.72
C PRO A 110 16.18 13.10 1.21
N VAL A 111 15.00 13.24 0.65
CA VAL A 111 14.82 13.17 -0.81
C VAL A 111 15.57 14.34 -1.44
N SER A 112 16.31 14.08 -2.51
CA SER A 112 16.98 15.16 -3.25
C SER A 112 15.95 16.19 -3.75
N PRO A 113 16.28 17.48 -3.71
CA PRO A 113 15.39 18.51 -4.25
C PRO A 113 15.02 18.22 -5.70
N VAL A 114 13.74 18.23 -6.00
CA VAL A 114 13.20 18.03 -7.35
C VAL A 114 12.76 19.38 -7.90
N LYS A 115 13.13 19.69 -9.13
CA LYS A 115 12.56 20.84 -9.84
C LYS A 115 11.13 20.49 -10.25
N TRP A 116 10.20 21.36 -9.94
CA TRP A 116 8.80 21.20 -10.28
C TRP A 116 8.27 22.51 -10.88
N LYS A 117 7.14 22.42 -11.59
CA LYS A 117 6.41 23.56 -12.12
C LYS A 117 5.02 23.61 -11.50
N GLU A 118 4.51 24.79 -11.26
CA GLU A 118 3.17 24.98 -10.68
C GLU A 118 2.08 24.30 -11.54
N GLU A 119 2.19 24.40 -12.85
CA GLU A 119 1.28 23.76 -13.81
C GLU A 119 1.18 22.24 -13.62
N TRP A 120 2.29 21.57 -13.28
CA TRP A 120 2.29 20.13 -13.01
C TRP A 120 1.52 19.79 -11.73
N ILE A 121 1.65 20.63 -10.71
CA ILE A 121 0.96 20.40 -9.43
C ILE A 121 -0.55 20.56 -9.62
N PHE A 122 -0.99 21.62 -10.33
CA PHE A 122 -2.41 21.80 -10.62
C PHE A 122 -2.98 20.67 -11.47
N HIS A 123 -2.26 20.27 -12.52
CA HIS A 123 -2.68 19.13 -13.36
C HIS A 123 -2.83 17.82 -12.54
N LEU A 124 -1.85 17.51 -11.70
CA LEU A 124 -1.93 16.33 -10.82
C LEU A 124 -3.05 16.44 -9.79
N ALA A 125 -3.33 17.64 -9.29
CA ALA A 125 -4.45 17.87 -8.37
C ALA A 125 -5.81 17.67 -9.08
N ASP A 126 -5.94 18.09 -10.33
CA ASP A 126 -7.15 17.86 -11.14
C ASP A 126 -7.37 16.35 -11.36
N ILE A 127 -6.32 15.60 -11.73
CA ILE A 127 -6.41 14.14 -11.87
C ILE A 127 -6.81 13.49 -10.53
N LEU A 128 -6.24 13.94 -9.43
CA LEU A 128 -6.58 13.41 -8.10
C LEU A 128 -8.03 13.70 -7.72
N ALA A 129 -8.54 14.87 -8.09
CA ALA A 129 -9.91 15.31 -7.83
C ALA A 129 -10.97 14.51 -8.61
N GLU A 130 -10.62 13.95 -9.77
CA GLU A 130 -11.49 13.03 -10.51
C GLU A 130 -11.73 11.72 -9.74
N GLY A 131 -10.86 11.42 -8.78
CA GLY A 131 -10.88 10.21 -7.97
C GLY A 131 -10.43 8.97 -8.75
N MET A 132 -10.04 7.95 -8.01
CA MET A 132 -9.68 6.65 -8.58
C MET A 132 -10.84 5.66 -8.44
N PRO A 133 -10.87 4.56 -9.22
CA PRO A 133 -12.01 3.64 -9.28
C PRO A 133 -12.46 3.10 -7.93
N LEU A 134 -11.54 2.69 -7.07
CA LEU A 134 -11.86 2.09 -5.78
C LEU A 134 -12.38 3.15 -4.80
N HIS A 135 -11.80 4.35 -4.82
CA HIS A 135 -12.30 5.49 -4.06
C HIS A 135 -13.72 5.86 -4.47
N ASN A 136 -13.96 5.99 -5.78
CA ASN A 136 -15.28 6.35 -6.32
C ASN A 136 -16.35 5.29 -6.01
N GLU A 137 -15.94 4.02 -5.87
CA GLU A 137 -16.87 2.93 -5.54
C GLU A 137 -17.18 2.87 -4.05
N THR A 138 -16.22 3.16 -3.18
CA THR A 138 -16.31 2.85 -1.73
C THR A 138 -16.20 4.03 -0.80
N TRP A 139 -15.61 5.14 -1.26
CA TRP A 139 -15.22 6.32 -0.45
C TRP A 139 -14.30 5.98 0.73
N GLY A 140 -13.67 4.79 0.70
CA GLY A 140 -12.90 4.24 1.81
C GLY A 140 -11.39 4.22 1.57
N THR A 141 -10.88 4.72 0.44
CA THR A 141 -9.46 4.74 0.11
C THR A 141 -8.90 6.14 -0.01
N HIS A 142 -7.59 6.23 0.16
CA HIS A 142 -6.78 7.36 -0.26
C HIS A 142 -6.02 6.99 -1.53
N SER A 143 -5.82 7.95 -2.42
CA SER A 143 -5.07 7.76 -3.66
C SER A 143 -3.67 8.36 -3.54
N CYS A 144 -2.69 7.68 -4.12
CA CYS A 144 -1.32 8.12 -4.18
C CYS A 144 -0.79 8.02 -5.60
N PHE A 145 -0.12 9.07 -6.07
CA PHE A 145 0.51 9.12 -7.38
C PHE A 145 2.02 9.22 -7.27
N LEU A 146 2.72 8.44 -8.07
CA LEU A 146 4.10 8.69 -8.44
C LEU A 146 4.10 9.38 -9.81
N ALA A 147 4.63 10.60 -9.86
CA ALA A 147 4.64 11.39 -11.09
C ALA A 147 6.04 11.87 -11.43
N LYS A 148 6.28 12.07 -12.73
CA LYS A 148 7.49 12.67 -13.27
C LYS A 148 7.13 13.71 -14.32
N GLU A 149 7.62 14.92 -14.16
CA GLU A 149 7.38 16.04 -15.09
C GLU A 149 5.88 16.31 -15.36
N GLY A 150 5.02 16.09 -14.35
CA GLY A 150 3.58 16.26 -14.46
C GLY A 150 2.82 15.01 -14.93
N GLU A 151 3.51 13.99 -15.42
CA GLU A 151 2.90 12.75 -15.89
C GLU A 151 2.83 11.72 -14.78
N VAL A 152 1.67 11.09 -14.60
CA VAL A 152 1.49 9.99 -13.63
C VAL A 152 2.15 8.73 -14.17
N ILE A 153 3.17 8.25 -13.46
CA ILE A 153 3.90 7.01 -13.80
C ILE A 153 3.24 5.78 -13.16
N PHE A 154 2.75 5.96 -11.93
CA PHE A 154 2.11 4.91 -11.15
C PHE A 154 1.07 5.54 -10.23
N ALA A 155 -0.03 4.83 -10.04
CA ALA A 155 -1.09 5.21 -9.12
C ALA A 155 -1.53 4.00 -8.30
N CYS A 156 -1.86 4.21 -7.04
CA CYS A 156 -2.44 3.17 -6.18
C CYS A 156 -3.43 3.79 -5.20
N GLU A 157 -4.28 2.93 -4.69
CA GLU A 157 -5.27 3.26 -3.65
C GLU A 157 -5.05 2.34 -2.47
N ASP A 158 -5.13 2.88 -1.26
CA ASP A 158 -5.03 2.14 -0.01
C ASP A 158 -5.92 2.76 1.07
N ILE A 159 -6.21 1.97 2.11
CA ILE A 159 -7.00 2.39 3.29
C ILE A 159 -6.22 3.33 4.19
#